data_e93d325a552ef14c8c91b0d12039be4d
#
_entry.id   e93d325a552ef14c8c91b0d12039be4d
#
_cell.length_a   1.000
_cell.length_b   1.000
_cell.length_c   1.000
_cell.angle_alpha   90.00
_cell.angle_beta   90.00
_cell.angle_gamma   90.00
#
_symmetry.space_group_name_H-M   'P 1'
#
loop_
_entity.id
_entity.type
_entity.pdbx_description
1 polymer ?
#
loop_
_entity_poly.entity_id
_entity_poly.type
_entity_poly.pdbx_seq_one_letter_code
_entity_poly.pdbx_strand_id
1 'polypeptide(L)'
;MIESLHIENLGVIAEATLDPGAGLTALTGETGAGKTMAITSLELILGGKADPSKVRAGASMARVEGVFTVARDSPLLPTIDGVGGAYDLEDDRAVIVVSRHIPAKGRKGRSAAFLGGRRVPTSVLRHLVSLHGQSDQIRLATGSQQRRALDAFAGAPVARALEAWRSAYGAYGEAVTALEEFDETSRDQARQRLALQALVGKVDAVEPLPGEDDSLREEAHRLENVESRFLALSQAAAHLAGSDAVETAAIDGLAEAVRALEGLDDGRDAAELASRLRGLEAEVNDIAATLADMAGRAEADPERLSDVYARRQALAELRRDLGMGADEAIRAADEARATLERLGDPQGTRERLREAVDRAEREMEAAGGALHESRAEAARALGRRVEEELAELALSGARFDISVEPAPPAPHGRDAVAFLLASYKGAPLLPLGEAASGGELSRIMLALEVCLAEGSREEHTFLFDEVDAGVGGRAALAVGKRLASLAADRQVIVVTHLPQVAAYAGTQAVVRRQEGEQGASTDVVVVDGEARLAELARMLSGNDSETARAHASELLRLAIVAR
;
A
#
# COMPACT_ATOMS: atom_id res chain seq x y z
N MET A 1 32.09 13.90 1.19
CA MET A 1 33.18 14.38 0.29
C MET A 1 34.05 13.20 -0.14
N ILE A 2 34.71 13.33 -1.30
CA ILE A 2 35.75 12.40 -1.76
C ILE A 2 37.08 12.94 -1.27
N GLU A 3 37.83 12.19 -0.48
CA GLU A 3 39.17 12.59 -0.02
C GLU A 3 40.23 12.16 -1.01
N SER A 4 40.18 10.90 -1.43
CA SER A 4 41.11 10.38 -2.43
C SER A 4 40.42 9.38 -3.35
N LEU A 5 40.96 9.26 -4.55
CA LEU A 5 40.53 8.29 -5.57
C LEU A 5 41.77 7.64 -6.15
N HIS A 6 41.93 6.34 -5.91
CA HIS A 6 43.02 5.55 -6.46
C HIS A 6 42.52 4.67 -7.63
N ILE A 7 43.21 4.70 -8.74
CA ILE A 7 42.82 4.06 -9.99
C ILE A 7 43.95 3.15 -10.46
N GLU A 8 43.68 1.87 -10.66
CA GLU A 8 44.61 0.91 -11.20
C GLU A 8 44.07 0.24 -12.46
N ASN A 9 44.84 0.19 -13.51
CA ASN A 9 44.59 -0.56 -14.73
C ASN A 9 43.27 -0.25 -15.45
N LEU A 10 42.85 1.03 -15.46
CA LEU A 10 41.62 1.46 -16.12
C LEU A 10 41.94 2.26 -17.40
N GLY A 11 41.61 1.70 -18.56
CA GLY A 11 41.84 2.32 -19.88
C GLY A 11 43.31 2.61 -20.12
N VAL A 12 43.65 3.89 -20.29
CA VAL A 12 45.03 4.38 -20.49
C VAL A 12 45.78 4.58 -19.16
N ILE A 13 45.05 4.58 -18.03
CA ILE A 13 45.63 4.76 -16.69
C ILE A 13 46.20 3.44 -16.19
N ALA A 14 47.53 3.38 -15.93
CA ALA A 14 48.13 2.26 -15.27
C ALA A 14 47.91 2.34 -13.75
N GLU A 15 48.28 3.46 -13.18
CA GLU A 15 48.08 3.83 -11.79
C GLU A 15 47.98 5.34 -11.69
N ALA A 16 47.01 5.84 -10.92
CA ALA A 16 46.88 7.28 -10.64
C ALA A 16 46.15 7.47 -9.33
N THR A 17 46.49 8.55 -8.63
CA THR A 17 45.76 9.01 -7.44
C THR A 17 45.30 10.45 -7.69
N LEU A 18 44.02 10.69 -7.39
CA LEU A 18 43.42 12.01 -7.43
C LEU A 18 42.93 12.38 -6.04
N ASP A 19 43.45 13.45 -5.47
CA ASP A 19 43.02 14.00 -4.19
C ASP A 19 42.23 15.31 -4.44
N PRO A 20 40.90 15.27 -4.59
CA PRO A 20 40.10 16.45 -4.81
C PRO A 20 40.08 17.31 -3.55
N GLY A 21 40.22 18.65 -3.71
CA GLY A 21 40.02 19.57 -2.60
C GLY A 21 38.57 19.63 -2.11
N ALA A 22 38.34 20.20 -0.97
CA ALA A 22 36.99 20.38 -0.40
C ALA A 22 36.06 21.28 -1.25
N GLY A 23 36.63 22.21 -2.01
CA GLY A 23 35.93 23.17 -2.87
C GLY A 23 35.92 22.72 -4.35
N LEU A 24 36.22 23.69 -5.25
CA LEU A 24 36.29 23.45 -6.68
C LEU A 24 37.64 22.85 -7.08
N THR A 25 37.60 21.67 -7.65
CA THR A 25 38.73 20.96 -8.28
C THR A 25 38.56 20.93 -9.78
N ALA A 26 39.52 21.46 -10.55
CA ALA A 26 39.54 21.36 -12.00
C ALA A 26 40.46 20.24 -12.47
N LEU A 27 39.91 19.30 -13.24
CA LEU A 27 40.64 18.28 -13.97
C LEU A 27 40.95 18.83 -15.38
N THR A 28 42.22 19.04 -15.67
CA THR A 28 42.70 19.55 -16.96
C THR A 28 43.66 18.55 -17.63
N GLY A 29 44.10 18.82 -18.85
CA GLY A 29 45.02 17.95 -19.59
C GLY A 29 44.65 17.85 -21.07
N GLU A 30 45.51 17.22 -21.85
CA GLU A 30 45.29 17.07 -23.30
C GLU A 30 44.12 16.15 -23.65
N THR A 31 43.56 16.30 -24.82
CA THR A 31 42.51 15.42 -25.35
C THR A 31 43.09 14.03 -25.56
N GLY A 32 42.42 13.01 -24.99
CA GLY A 32 42.91 11.61 -25.02
C GLY A 32 43.90 11.25 -23.92
N ALA A 33 44.31 12.19 -23.05
CA ALA A 33 45.22 11.91 -21.94
C ALA A 33 44.64 11.05 -20.80
N GLY A 34 43.33 10.77 -20.80
CA GLY A 34 42.70 9.94 -19.77
C GLY A 34 41.70 10.65 -18.88
N LYS A 35 41.35 11.92 -19.16
CA LYS A 35 40.31 12.68 -18.39
C LYS A 35 39.00 11.89 -18.28
N THR A 36 38.53 11.34 -19.40
CA THR A 36 37.32 10.48 -19.43
C THR A 36 37.46 9.24 -18.55
N MET A 37 38.69 8.71 -18.40
CA MET A 37 38.91 7.54 -17.53
C MET A 37 38.85 7.93 -16.05
N ALA A 38 39.30 9.13 -15.66
CA ALA A 38 39.14 9.65 -14.32
C ALA A 38 37.65 9.84 -13.97
N ILE A 39 36.84 10.35 -14.91
CA ILE A 39 35.38 10.44 -14.73
C ILE A 39 34.77 9.02 -14.62
N THR A 40 35.13 8.11 -15.53
CA THR A 40 34.66 6.73 -15.48
C THR A 40 35.01 6.06 -14.14
N SER A 41 36.16 6.36 -13.55
CA SER A 41 36.54 5.81 -12.24
C SER A 41 35.61 6.33 -11.13
N LEU A 42 35.29 7.60 -11.12
CA LEU A 42 34.30 8.19 -10.21
C LEU A 42 32.92 7.55 -10.39
N GLU A 43 32.44 7.41 -11.62
CA GLU A 43 31.16 6.75 -11.92
C GLU A 43 31.14 5.30 -11.40
N LEU A 44 32.24 4.56 -11.57
CA LEU A 44 32.34 3.18 -11.15
C LEU A 44 32.20 2.99 -9.64
N ILE A 45 32.89 3.81 -8.83
CA ILE A 45 32.80 3.71 -7.36
C ILE A 45 31.43 4.11 -6.83
N LEU A 46 30.63 4.82 -7.62
CA LEU A 46 29.28 5.25 -7.30
C LEU A 46 28.20 4.31 -7.86
N GLY A 47 28.60 3.10 -8.25
CA GLY A 47 27.67 2.08 -8.69
C GLY A 47 27.32 2.14 -10.18
N GLY A 48 28.07 2.89 -10.97
CA GLY A 48 27.97 2.91 -12.43
C GLY A 48 28.22 1.54 -13.07
N LYS A 49 27.77 1.40 -14.33
CA LYS A 49 27.91 0.14 -15.08
C LYS A 49 29.38 -0.14 -15.39
N ALA A 50 29.90 -1.28 -14.94
CA ALA A 50 31.25 -1.72 -15.27
C ALA A 50 31.30 -2.27 -16.70
N ASP A 51 32.31 -1.81 -17.46
CA ASP A 51 32.62 -2.30 -18.79
C ASP A 51 34.00 -3.00 -18.80
N PRO A 52 34.04 -4.34 -18.93
CA PRO A 52 35.29 -5.11 -18.99
C PRO A 52 36.23 -4.71 -20.12
N SER A 53 35.73 -4.04 -21.18
CA SER A 53 36.54 -3.54 -22.30
C SER A 53 37.40 -2.33 -21.91
N LYS A 54 37.05 -1.63 -20.84
CA LYS A 54 37.80 -0.50 -20.29
C LYS A 54 38.99 -0.93 -19.40
N VAL A 55 39.17 -2.24 -19.11
CA VAL A 55 40.35 -2.73 -18.41
C VAL A 55 41.56 -2.60 -19.33
N ARG A 56 42.69 -2.08 -18.78
CA ARG A 56 43.94 -1.86 -19.52
C ARG A 56 44.42 -3.12 -20.20
N ALA A 57 44.92 -2.99 -21.44
CA ALA A 57 45.46 -4.11 -22.20
C ALA A 57 46.61 -4.76 -21.44
N GLY A 58 46.57 -6.10 -21.31
CA GLY A 58 47.56 -6.86 -20.55
C GLY A 58 47.29 -7.03 -19.06
N ALA A 59 46.42 -6.23 -18.47
CA ALA A 59 46.00 -6.37 -17.08
C ALA A 59 44.90 -7.43 -16.93
N SER A 60 44.89 -8.10 -15.78
CA SER A 60 43.85 -9.09 -15.46
C SER A 60 42.58 -8.47 -14.89
N MET A 61 42.69 -7.29 -14.29
CA MET A 61 41.60 -6.59 -13.57
C MET A 61 41.92 -5.10 -13.48
N ALA A 62 40.90 -4.26 -13.54
CA ALA A 62 40.96 -2.87 -13.10
C ALA A 62 40.41 -2.75 -11.68
N ARG A 63 41.00 -1.88 -10.89
CA ARG A 63 40.55 -1.52 -9.53
C ARG A 63 40.40 -0.01 -9.44
N VAL A 64 39.31 0.39 -8.83
CA VAL A 64 39.10 1.78 -8.42
C VAL A 64 38.74 1.77 -6.95
N GLU A 65 39.42 2.58 -6.18
CA GLU A 65 39.17 2.74 -4.74
C GLU A 65 39.01 4.21 -4.41
N GLY A 66 37.98 4.55 -3.65
CA GLY A 66 37.70 5.89 -3.19
C GLY A 66 37.56 5.94 -1.68
N VAL A 67 38.18 6.94 -1.05
CA VAL A 67 37.99 7.27 0.36
C VAL A 67 37.01 8.41 0.44
N PHE A 68 35.95 8.21 1.21
CA PHE A 68 34.84 9.15 1.37
C PHE A 68 34.69 9.55 2.84
N THR A 69 34.46 10.84 3.08
CA THR A 69 34.07 11.35 4.39
C THR A 69 32.62 11.82 4.37
N VAL A 70 31.86 11.42 5.39
CA VAL A 70 30.48 11.85 5.62
C VAL A 70 30.32 12.35 7.06
N ALA A 71 29.30 13.16 7.32
CA ALA A 71 28.96 13.59 8.67
C ALA A 71 28.63 12.40 9.57
N ARG A 72 28.93 12.48 10.86
CA ARG A 72 28.72 11.41 11.84
C ARG A 72 27.24 11.03 12.03
N ASP A 73 26.33 11.94 11.77
CA ASP A 73 24.89 11.75 11.80
C ASP A 73 24.29 11.40 10.42
N SER A 74 25.14 11.11 9.44
CA SER A 74 24.71 10.76 8.09
C SER A 74 23.77 9.56 8.07
N PRO A 75 22.63 9.64 7.37
CA PRO A 75 21.69 8.52 7.20
C PRO A 75 22.30 7.34 6.43
N LEU A 76 23.52 7.49 5.91
CA LEU A 76 24.27 6.44 5.23
C LEU A 76 24.87 5.42 6.21
N LEU A 77 25.26 5.82 7.42
CA LEU A 77 25.92 4.93 8.37
C LEU A 77 25.07 3.72 8.77
N PRO A 78 23.76 3.87 9.09
CA PRO A 78 22.90 2.71 9.32
C PRO A 78 22.81 1.75 8.12
N THR A 79 22.92 2.28 6.89
CA THR A 79 22.92 1.42 5.68
C THR A 79 24.23 0.62 5.59
N ILE A 80 25.35 1.23 5.96
CA ILE A 80 26.67 0.55 6.00
C ILE A 80 26.68 -0.54 7.07
N ASP A 81 26.19 -0.22 8.27
CA ASP A 81 26.02 -1.19 9.35
C ASP A 81 25.15 -2.37 8.93
N GLY A 82 24.03 -2.10 8.26
CA GLY A 82 23.10 -3.12 7.76
C GLY A 82 23.71 -4.12 6.76
N VAL A 83 24.73 -3.71 6.01
CA VAL A 83 25.49 -4.61 5.11
C VAL A 83 26.76 -5.19 5.76
N GLY A 84 27.04 -4.84 7.02
CA GLY A 84 28.23 -5.28 7.77
C GLY A 84 29.53 -4.67 7.22
N GLY A 85 29.48 -3.47 6.63
CA GLY A 85 30.63 -2.70 6.21
C GLY A 85 31.32 -2.03 7.40
N ALA A 86 32.62 -1.74 7.27
CA ALA A 86 33.38 -0.99 8.27
C ALA A 86 33.57 0.45 7.82
N TYR A 87 33.66 1.37 8.79
CA TYR A 87 34.07 2.75 8.63
C TYR A 87 34.83 3.18 9.87
N ASP A 88 35.70 4.15 9.71
CA ASP A 88 36.44 4.74 10.82
C ASP A 88 35.78 6.06 11.22
N LEU A 89 35.72 6.34 12.52
CA LEU A 89 35.22 7.62 13.05
C LEU A 89 36.41 8.52 13.40
N GLU A 90 36.46 9.66 12.73
CA GLU A 90 37.45 10.70 12.96
C GLU A 90 36.73 12.00 13.33
N ASP A 91 36.85 12.43 14.57
CA ASP A 91 36.17 13.59 15.12
C ASP A 91 34.65 13.59 14.85
N ASP A 92 34.14 14.49 14.03
CA ASP A 92 32.74 14.66 13.65
C ASP A 92 32.40 13.96 12.32
N ARG A 93 33.33 13.20 11.74
CA ARG A 93 33.16 12.57 10.42
C ARG A 93 33.38 11.06 10.49
N ALA A 94 32.78 10.37 9.55
CA ALA A 94 33.05 8.96 9.30
C ALA A 94 33.76 8.79 7.96
N VAL A 95 34.86 8.04 7.98
CA VAL A 95 35.68 7.72 6.81
C VAL A 95 35.28 6.35 6.29
N ILE A 96 34.93 6.28 5.01
CA ILE A 96 34.39 5.10 4.35
C ILE A 96 35.22 4.78 3.13
N VAL A 97 35.69 3.52 3.01
CA VAL A 97 36.40 3.05 1.81
C VAL A 97 35.44 2.31 0.90
N VAL A 98 35.37 2.75 -0.35
CA VAL A 98 34.58 2.12 -1.42
C VAL A 98 35.52 1.59 -2.50
N SER A 99 35.37 0.36 -2.95
CA SER A 99 36.17 -0.13 -4.07
C SER A 99 35.38 -0.91 -5.11
N ARG A 100 35.82 -0.83 -6.36
CA ARG A 100 35.27 -1.54 -7.52
C ARG A 100 36.37 -2.35 -8.19
N HIS A 101 36.08 -3.63 -8.39
CA HIS A 101 36.96 -4.56 -9.10
C HIS A 101 36.27 -5.01 -10.39
N ILE A 102 36.94 -4.85 -11.52
CA ILE A 102 36.40 -5.14 -12.84
C ILE A 102 37.35 -6.14 -13.54
N PRO A 103 36.96 -7.41 -13.69
CA PRO A 103 37.76 -8.39 -14.43
C PRO A 103 37.85 -8.02 -15.91
N ALA A 104 39.00 -8.25 -16.53
CA ALA A 104 39.20 -8.06 -17.96
C ALA A 104 38.28 -8.95 -18.80
N LYS A 105 37.95 -8.53 -20.01
CA LYS A 105 37.15 -9.30 -20.96
C LYS A 105 37.77 -10.68 -21.21
N GLY A 106 36.96 -11.75 -21.06
CA GLY A 106 37.42 -13.14 -21.22
C GLY A 106 37.97 -13.79 -19.96
N ARG A 107 38.12 -13.08 -18.85
CA ARG A 107 38.46 -13.65 -17.53
C ARG A 107 37.22 -14.13 -16.78
N LYS A 108 37.38 -15.19 -15.97
CA LYS A 108 36.32 -15.66 -15.08
C LYS A 108 36.09 -14.65 -13.95
N GLY A 109 34.83 -14.27 -13.71
CA GLY A 109 34.42 -13.36 -12.65
C GLY A 109 33.42 -12.31 -13.13
N ARG A 110 32.66 -11.76 -12.19
CA ARG A 110 31.79 -10.61 -12.40
C ARG A 110 32.38 -9.41 -11.67
N SER A 111 32.13 -8.21 -12.18
CA SER A 111 32.47 -6.98 -11.47
C SER A 111 31.91 -7.03 -10.04
N ALA A 112 32.73 -6.62 -9.08
CA ALA A 112 32.42 -6.62 -7.66
C ALA A 112 32.54 -5.21 -7.09
N ALA A 113 31.64 -4.87 -6.16
CA ALA A 113 31.65 -3.65 -5.38
C ALA A 113 31.89 -4.00 -3.92
N PHE A 114 32.68 -3.17 -3.25
CA PHE A 114 32.99 -3.33 -1.82
C PHE A 114 32.75 -2.01 -1.11
N LEU A 115 32.23 -2.10 0.11
CA LEU A 115 31.94 -1.00 1.00
C LEU A 115 32.50 -1.36 2.38
N GLY A 116 33.47 -0.61 2.88
CA GLY A 116 34.14 -0.93 4.13
C GLY A 116 34.72 -2.36 4.14
N GLY A 117 35.33 -2.79 3.03
CA GLY A 117 35.89 -4.14 2.87
C GLY A 117 34.87 -5.26 2.65
N ARG A 118 33.56 -4.99 2.69
CA ARG A 118 32.51 -6.00 2.46
C ARG A 118 31.93 -5.90 1.06
N ARG A 119 31.72 -7.06 0.45
CA ARG A 119 31.09 -7.13 -0.88
C ARG A 119 29.62 -6.77 -0.80
N VAL A 120 29.21 -5.78 -1.61
CA VAL A 120 27.82 -5.27 -1.64
C VAL A 120 27.27 -5.28 -3.06
N PRO A 121 25.93 -5.26 -3.25
CA PRO A 121 25.31 -4.94 -4.53
C PRO A 121 25.67 -3.52 -4.97
N THR A 122 25.89 -3.31 -6.28
CA THR A 122 26.22 -1.96 -6.80
C THR A 122 25.14 -0.91 -6.56
N SER A 123 23.88 -1.35 -6.37
CA SER A 123 22.76 -0.46 -6.00
C SER A 123 22.99 0.26 -4.66
N VAL A 124 23.68 -0.37 -3.72
CA VAL A 124 24.01 0.24 -2.41
C VAL A 124 24.93 1.45 -2.59
N LEU A 125 25.90 1.37 -3.51
CA LEU A 125 26.85 2.47 -3.77
C LEU A 125 26.16 3.74 -4.32
N ARG A 126 25.02 3.59 -5.01
CA ARG A 126 24.26 4.74 -5.54
C ARG A 126 23.62 5.60 -4.46
N HIS A 127 23.50 5.07 -3.25
CA HIS A 127 22.95 5.79 -2.10
C HIS A 127 24.05 6.47 -1.26
N LEU A 128 25.32 6.12 -1.49
CA LEU A 128 26.44 6.58 -0.64
C LEU A 128 26.91 7.98 -0.94
N VAL A 129 26.83 8.42 -2.19
CA VAL A 129 27.23 9.76 -2.61
C VAL A 129 26.33 10.23 -3.73
N SER A 130 25.78 11.41 -3.60
CA SER A 130 25.10 12.07 -4.72
C SER A 130 26.15 12.73 -5.61
N LEU A 131 26.62 12.04 -6.64
CA LEU A 131 27.34 12.69 -7.71
C LEU A 131 26.39 13.31 -8.70
N HIS A 132 26.74 14.48 -9.13
CA HIS A 132 26.05 15.24 -10.15
C HIS A 132 26.99 15.40 -11.36
N GLY A 133 26.77 14.68 -12.44
CA GLY A 133 27.57 14.67 -13.66
C GLY A 133 26.78 14.13 -14.85
N GLN A 134 27.44 13.70 -15.94
CA GLN A 134 26.76 13.07 -17.09
C GLN A 134 25.83 11.90 -16.73
N SER A 135 26.08 11.25 -15.61
CA SER A 135 25.18 10.27 -14.99
C SER A 135 23.99 10.90 -14.28
N ASP A 136 23.93 12.21 -14.12
CA ASP A 136 22.84 12.96 -13.46
C ASP A 136 21.61 13.20 -14.33
N GLN A 137 21.70 12.90 -15.61
CA GLN A 137 20.47 12.53 -16.34
C GLN A 137 19.65 11.51 -15.57
N ILE A 138 20.30 10.78 -14.64
CA ILE A 138 19.66 9.77 -13.78
C ILE A 138 18.98 10.40 -12.56
N ARG A 139 19.50 11.49 -11.94
CA ARG A 139 18.92 12.05 -10.69
C ARG A 139 17.64 12.85 -10.91
N LEU A 140 17.53 13.59 -11.99
CA LEU A 140 16.32 14.30 -12.40
C LEU A 140 15.61 13.63 -13.59
N ALA A 141 15.96 12.38 -13.89
CA ALA A 141 15.36 11.62 -15.00
C ALA A 141 13.92 11.19 -14.72
N THR A 142 13.52 11.08 -13.45
CA THR A 142 12.19 10.62 -13.08
C THR A 142 11.39 11.70 -12.36
N GLY A 143 10.08 11.75 -12.62
CA GLY A 143 9.19 12.70 -11.94
C GLY A 143 9.23 12.59 -10.40
N SER A 144 9.51 11.40 -9.85
CA SER A 144 9.67 11.23 -8.41
C SER A 144 10.92 11.90 -7.86
N GLN A 145 11.99 11.98 -8.63
CA GLN A 145 13.22 12.68 -8.26
C GLN A 145 13.04 14.19 -8.41
N GLN A 146 12.42 14.63 -9.50
CA GLN A 146 12.09 16.04 -9.75
C GLN A 146 11.18 16.60 -8.66
N ARG A 147 10.15 15.84 -8.25
CA ARG A 147 9.29 16.21 -7.12
C ARG A 147 10.08 16.35 -5.82
N ARG A 148 10.98 15.41 -5.49
CA ARG A 148 11.81 15.51 -4.28
C ARG A 148 12.72 16.72 -4.31
N ALA A 149 13.30 17.06 -5.47
CA ALA A 149 14.11 18.26 -5.64
C ALA A 149 13.29 19.54 -5.42
N LEU A 150 12.08 19.60 -6.00
CA LEU A 150 11.15 20.71 -5.78
C LEU A 150 10.72 20.81 -4.32
N ASP A 151 10.37 19.70 -3.68
CA ASP A 151 9.97 19.64 -2.27
C ASP A 151 11.13 20.11 -1.34
N ALA A 152 12.37 19.74 -1.65
CA ALA A 152 13.57 20.18 -0.93
C ALA A 152 13.83 21.69 -1.10
N PHE A 153 13.70 22.22 -2.32
CA PHE A 153 13.81 23.66 -2.59
C PHE A 153 12.75 24.47 -1.84
N ALA A 154 11.50 23.98 -1.83
CA ALA A 154 10.40 24.63 -1.14
C ALA A 154 10.57 24.62 0.40
N GLY A 155 11.29 23.66 0.95
CA GLY A 155 11.61 23.57 2.38
C GLY A 155 10.40 23.41 3.29
N ALA A 156 10.37 24.18 4.39
CA ALA A 156 9.38 24.03 5.46
C ALA A 156 7.90 24.16 5.03
N PRO A 157 7.50 25.04 4.08
CA PRO A 157 6.11 25.10 3.64
C PRO A 157 5.59 23.76 3.07
N VAL A 158 6.32 23.19 2.11
CA VAL A 158 5.94 21.90 1.51
C VAL A 158 6.10 20.75 2.49
N ALA A 159 7.13 20.77 3.34
CA ALA A 159 7.33 19.73 4.35
C ALA A 159 6.11 19.62 5.31
N ARG A 160 5.58 20.74 5.80
CA ARG A 160 4.38 20.78 6.65
C ARG A 160 3.13 20.32 5.90
N ALA A 161 2.94 20.79 4.67
CA ALA A 161 1.79 20.40 3.86
C ALA A 161 1.83 18.91 3.52
N LEU A 162 3.01 18.34 3.27
CA LEU A 162 3.20 16.91 3.01
C LEU A 162 2.93 16.05 4.25
N GLU A 163 3.30 16.53 5.43
CA GLU A 163 2.98 15.84 6.69
C GLU A 163 1.48 15.82 6.96
N ALA A 164 0.79 16.97 6.77
CA ALA A 164 -0.67 17.05 6.86
C ALA A 164 -1.36 16.12 5.85
N TRP A 165 -0.86 16.08 4.61
CA TRP A 165 -1.34 15.15 3.60
C TRP A 165 -1.18 13.69 4.02
N ARG A 166 -0.01 13.28 4.52
CA ARG A 166 0.25 11.90 4.94
C ARG A 166 -0.69 11.46 6.06
N SER A 167 -0.92 12.37 7.02
CA SER A 167 -1.86 12.11 8.11
C SER A 167 -3.29 11.92 7.60
N ALA A 168 -3.78 12.82 6.75
CA ALA A 168 -5.12 12.76 6.20
C ALA A 168 -5.30 11.56 5.24
N TYR A 169 -4.30 11.27 4.41
CA TYR A 169 -4.30 10.11 3.52
C TYR A 169 -4.33 8.77 4.28
N GLY A 170 -3.58 8.69 5.39
CA GLY A 170 -3.60 7.54 6.30
C GLY A 170 -4.97 7.37 6.97
N ALA A 171 -5.54 8.45 7.51
CA ALA A 171 -6.85 8.41 8.14
C ALA A 171 -7.97 8.01 7.17
N TYR A 172 -7.91 8.49 5.91
CA TYR A 172 -8.84 8.05 4.87
C TYR A 172 -8.71 6.53 4.59
N GLY A 173 -7.50 6.02 4.44
CA GLY A 173 -7.25 4.60 4.24
C GLY A 173 -7.77 3.73 5.39
N GLU A 174 -7.56 4.15 6.64
CA GLU A 174 -8.09 3.47 7.82
C GLU A 174 -9.61 3.47 7.87
N ALA A 175 -10.25 4.59 7.54
CA ALA A 175 -11.71 4.71 7.52
C ALA A 175 -12.34 3.82 6.44
N VAL A 176 -11.74 3.76 5.24
CA VAL A 176 -12.19 2.89 4.14
C VAL A 176 -12.05 1.42 4.55
N THR A 177 -10.90 1.02 5.10
CA THR A 177 -10.65 -0.34 5.57
C THR A 177 -11.66 -0.75 6.64
N ALA A 178 -11.93 0.13 7.62
CA ALA A 178 -12.91 -0.15 8.67
C ALA A 178 -14.34 -0.37 8.12
N LEU A 179 -14.74 0.39 7.10
CA LEU A 179 -16.03 0.21 6.43
C LEU A 179 -16.07 -1.11 5.64
N GLU A 180 -15.01 -1.45 4.92
CA GLU A 180 -14.91 -2.70 4.16
C GLU A 180 -14.95 -3.93 5.07
N GLU A 181 -14.17 -3.95 6.15
CA GLU A 181 -14.17 -5.03 7.16
C GLU A 181 -15.55 -5.17 7.82
N PHE A 182 -16.21 -4.03 8.12
CA PHE A 182 -17.57 -4.04 8.65
C PHE A 182 -18.55 -4.63 7.64
N ASP A 183 -18.50 -4.22 6.37
CA ASP A 183 -19.41 -4.71 5.32
C ASP A 183 -19.21 -6.22 5.06
N GLU A 184 -18.00 -6.75 5.14
CA GLU A 184 -17.72 -8.19 5.06
C GLU A 184 -18.31 -8.95 6.23
N THR A 185 -18.03 -8.50 7.46
CA THR A 185 -18.54 -9.11 8.70
C THR A 185 -20.06 -9.04 8.77
N SER A 186 -20.66 -7.93 8.34
CA SER A 186 -22.10 -7.70 8.37
C SER A 186 -22.88 -8.61 7.41
N ARG A 187 -22.29 -9.09 6.32
CA ARG A 187 -22.95 -10.04 5.42
C ARG A 187 -23.23 -11.38 6.10
N ASP A 188 -22.27 -11.88 6.87
CA ASP A 188 -22.43 -13.13 7.60
C ASP A 188 -23.38 -12.96 8.81
N GLN A 189 -23.27 -11.85 9.52
CA GLN A 189 -24.20 -11.49 10.59
C GLN A 189 -25.64 -11.29 10.10
N ALA A 190 -25.83 -10.73 8.90
CA ALA A 190 -27.17 -10.57 8.31
C ALA A 190 -27.84 -11.91 8.03
N ARG A 191 -27.08 -12.90 7.51
CA ARG A 191 -27.59 -14.26 7.31
C ARG A 191 -27.96 -14.91 8.64
N GLN A 192 -27.11 -14.78 9.65
CA GLN A 192 -27.37 -15.30 10.98
C GLN A 192 -28.60 -14.64 11.61
N ARG A 193 -28.73 -13.30 11.49
CA ARG A 193 -29.87 -12.54 11.98
C ARG A 193 -31.19 -13.02 11.36
N LEU A 194 -31.23 -13.20 10.03
CA LEU A 194 -32.40 -13.70 9.32
C LEU A 194 -32.81 -15.11 9.81
N ALA A 195 -31.86 -16.00 10.02
CA ALA A 195 -32.12 -17.34 10.55
C ALA A 195 -32.67 -17.29 11.97
N LEU A 196 -32.09 -16.46 12.85
CA LEU A 196 -32.55 -16.28 14.23
C LEU A 196 -33.94 -15.63 14.29
N GLN A 197 -34.20 -14.62 13.46
CA GLN A 197 -35.51 -13.98 13.36
C GLN A 197 -36.59 -14.95 12.85
N ALA A 198 -36.27 -15.79 11.86
CA ALA A 198 -37.18 -16.81 11.36
C ALA A 198 -37.51 -17.87 12.43
N LEU A 199 -36.51 -18.28 13.22
CA LEU A 199 -36.71 -19.19 14.35
C LEU A 199 -37.65 -18.57 15.40
N VAL A 200 -37.31 -17.36 15.86
CA VAL A 200 -38.13 -16.63 16.86
C VAL A 200 -39.55 -16.43 16.33
N GLY A 201 -39.72 -15.97 15.10
CA GLY A 201 -41.03 -15.73 14.51
C GLY A 201 -41.91 -17.00 14.40
N LYS A 202 -41.31 -18.15 14.14
CA LYS A 202 -42.06 -19.45 14.12
C LYS A 202 -42.51 -19.86 15.54
N VAL A 203 -41.66 -19.66 16.54
CA VAL A 203 -41.98 -19.99 17.92
C VAL A 203 -43.03 -19.01 18.47
N ASP A 204 -42.89 -17.71 18.17
CA ASP A 204 -43.86 -16.66 18.59
C ASP A 204 -45.24 -16.86 17.92
N ALA A 205 -45.31 -17.39 16.70
CA ALA A 205 -46.57 -17.65 16.03
C ALA A 205 -47.37 -18.80 16.65
N VAL A 206 -46.69 -19.73 17.29
CA VAL A 206 -47.30 -20.91 17.93
C VAL A 206 -47.47 -20.71 19.43
N GLU A 207 -46.60 -19.87 20.06
CA GLU A 207 -46.56 -19.64 21.51
C GLU A 207 -46.61 -20.94 22.33
N PRO A 208 -45.68 -21.88 22.12
CA PRO A 208 -45.66 -23.13 22.88
C PRO A 208 -45.36 -22.89 24.34
N LEU A 209 -46.00 -23.70 25.23
CA LEU A 209 -45.72 -23.64 26.67
C LEU A 209 -44.79 -24.80 27.10
N PRO A 210 -43.98 -24.60 28.17
CA PRO A 210 -43.12 -25.65 28.67
C PRO A 210 -43.92 -26.90 29.09
N GLY A 211 -43.56 -28.09 28.61
CA GLY A 211 -44.22 -29.36 28.90
C GLY A 211 -45.59 -29.52 28.24
N GLU A 212 -45.98 -28.63 27.31
CA GLU A 212 -47.31 -28.65 26.70
C GLU A 212 -47.58 -29.89 25.87
N ASP A 213 -46.59 -30.41 25.16
CA ASP A 213 -46.70 -31.61 24.33
C ASP A 213 -47.11 -32.85 25.16
N ASP A 214 -46.55 -33.00 26.37
CA ASP A 214 -46.85 -34.10 27.25
C ASP A 214 -48.20 -33.91 27.93
N SER A 215 -48.51 -32.68 28.42
CA SER A 215 -49.79 -32.40 29.04
C SER A 215 -50.98 -32.60 28.08
N LEU A 216 -50.86 -32.13 26.82
CA LEU A 216 -51.87 -32.35 25.78
C LEU A 216 -52.00 -33.80 25.36
N ARG A 217 -50.91 -34.58 25.42
CA ARG A 217 -50.97 -36.02 25.14
C ARG A 217 -51.74 -36.77 26.25
N GLU A 218 -51.49 -36.45 27.50
CA GLU A 218 -52.24 -37.02 28.62
C GLU A 218 -53.70 -36.59 28.63
N GLU A 219 -54.00 -35.32 28.29
CA GLU A 219 -55.33 -34.79 28.18
C GLU A 219 -56.11 -35.48 27.06
N ALA A 220 -55.50 -35.59 25.88
CA ALA A 220 -56.11 -36.32 24.73
C ALA A 220 -56.47 -37.76 25.11
N HIS A 221 -55.51 -38.47 25.71
CA HIS A 221 -55.74 -39.85 26.14
C HIS A 221 -56.89 -40.01 27.15
N ARG A 222 -57.00 -39.05 28.09
CA ARG A 222 -58.13 -39.02 29.02
C ARG A 222 -59.45 -38.77 28.31
N LEU A 223 -59.52 -37.77 27.45
CA LEU A 223 -60.75 -37.42 26.70
C LEU A 223 -61.16 -38.51 25.75
N GLU A 224 -60.22 -39.15 25.00
CA GLU A 224 -60.45 -40.29 24.13
C GLU A 224 -61.07 -41.48 24.92
N ASN A 225 -60.58 -41.78 26.11
CA ASN A 225 -61.11 -42.84 26.95
C ASN A 225 -62.54 -42.52 27.42
N VAL A 226 -62.82 -41.27 27.79
CA VAL A 226 -64.18 -40.86 28.19
C VAL A 226 -65.13 -40.91 27.01
N GLU A 227 -64.74 -40.40 25.87
CA GLU A 227 -65.53 -40.42 24.62
C GLU A 227 -65.82 -41.87 24.16
N SER A 228 -64.79 -42.74 24.14
CA SER A 228 -64.91 -44.14 23.80
C SER A 228 -65.91 -44.86 24.72
N ARG A 229 -65.83 -44.57 26.04
CA ARG A 229 -66.76 -45.12 27.01
C ARG A 229 -68.20 -44.62 26.79
N PHE A 230 -68.35 -43.30 26.53
CA PHE A 230 -69.67 -42.69 26.22
C PHE A 230 -70.30 -43.34 25.00
N LEU A 231 -69.53 -43.45 23.91
CA LEU A 231 -69.98 -44.04 22.66
C LEU A 231 -70.39 -45.51 22.86
N ALA A 232 -69.59 -46.34 23.57
CA ALA A 232 -69.89 -47.74 23.82
C ALA A 232 -71.16 -47.90 24.65
N LEU A 233 -71.34 -47.09 25.70
CA LEU A 233 -72.52 -47.09 26.55
C LEU A 233 -73.76 -46.63 25.79
N SER A 234 -73.64 -45.55 25.01
CA SER A 234 -74.75 -45.01 24.17
C SER A 234 -75.20 -45.99 23.09
N GLN A 235 -74.23 -46.64 22.41
CA GLN A 235 -74.53 -47.67 21.40
C GLN A 235 -75.23 -48.91 22.03
N ALA A 236 -74.70 -49.38 23.19
CA ALA A 236 -75.37 -50.51 23.89
C ALA A 236 -76.80 -50.15 24.30
N ALA A 237 -77.03 -48.98 24.86
CA ALA A 237 -78.38 -48.50 25.19
C ALA A 237 -79.31 -48.43 23.97
N ALA A 238 -78.77 -47.89 22.85
CA ALA A 238 -79.52 -47.77 21.58
C ALA A 238 -79.91 -49.13 20.99
N HIS A 239 -79.03 -50.11 21.02
CA HIS A 239 -79.37 -51.47 20.57
C HIS A 239 -80.40 -52.15 21.44
N LEU A 240 -80.52 -51.87 22.72
CA LEU A 240 -81.50 -52.43 23.62
C LEU A 240 -82.85 -51.72 23.51
N ALA A 241 -82.88 -50.37 23.63
CA ALA A 241 -84.08 -49.59 23.70
C ALA A 241 -84.55 -48.93 22.36
N GLY A 242 -83.67 -48.92 21.35
CA GLY A 242 -83.88 -48.23 20.09
C GLY A 242 -83.38 -46.83 20.09
N SER A 243 -83.09 -46.30 18.90
CA SER A 243 -82.76 -44.92 18.64
C SER A 243 -83.01 -44.62 17.15
N ASP A 244 -82.93 -43.33 16.74
CA ASP A 244 -83.11 -42.94 15.32
C ASP A 244 -82.06 -43.63 14.38
N ALA A 245 -80.99 -44.20 14.93
CA ALA A 245 -79.93 -44.88 14.18
C ALA A 245 -80.04 -46.42 14.21
N VAL A 246 -80.95 -46.98 14.96
CA VAL A 246 -81.14 -48.43 15.12
C VAL A 246 -82.57 -48.79 14.74
N GLU A 247 -82.73 -49.37 13.57
CA GLU A 247 -84.05 -49.67 13.02
C GLU A 247 -84.80 -50.76 13.81
N THR A 248 -84.14 -51.65 14.52
CA THR A 248 -84.74 -52.70 15.32
C THR A 248 -84.07 -52.87 16.67
N ALA A 249 -84.77 -52.47 17.71
CA ALA A 249 -84.30 -52.65 19.09
C ALA A 249 -84.63 -54.06 19.64
N ALA A 250 -83.83 -54.50 20.61
CA ALA A 250 -84.11 -55.73 21.27
C ALA A 250 -85.48 -55.76 21.93
N ILE A 251 -85.87 -54.63 22.52
CA ILE A 251 -87.20 -54.42 23.11
C ILE A 251 -88.33 -54.59 22.06
N ASP A 252 -88.19 -54.03 20.86
CA ASP A 252 -89.20 -54.14 19.82
C ASP A 252 -89.42 -55.60 19.39
N GLY A 253 -88.32 -56.36 19.25
CA GLY A 253 -88.34 -57.77 18.96
C GLY A 253 -89.02 -58.62 20.05
N LEU A 254 -88.73 -58.25 21.36
CA LEU A 254 -89.38 -58.89 22.50
C LEU A 254 -90.89 -58.60 22.54
N ALA A 255 -91.31 -57.34 22.34
CA ALA A 255 -92.68 -56.88 22.30
C ALA A 255 -93.45 -57.51 21.13
N GLU A 256 -92.80 -57.67 19.98
CA GLU A 256 -93.39 -58.36 18.81
C GLU A 256 -93.60 -59.83 19.10
N ALA A 257 -92.64 -60.53 19.74
CA ALA A 257 -92.79 -61.93 20.14
C ALA A 257 -93.88 -62.06 21.20
N VAL A 258 -94.00 -61.17 22.15
CA VAL A 258 -95.12 -61.18 23.13
C VAL A 258 -96.46 -61.07 22.43
N ARG A 259 -96.60 -60.09 21.52
CA ARG A 259 -97.83 -59.88 20.77
C ARG A 259 -98.22 -61.15 19.91
N ALA A 260 -97.21 -61.76 19.30
CA ALA A 260 -97.46 -63.00 18.51
C ALA A 260 -97.94 -64.15 19.35
N LEU A 261 -97.37 -64.36 20.58
CA LEU A 261 -97.78 -65.35 21.54
C LEU A 261 -99.16 -65.12 22.17
N GLU A 262 -99.49 -63.83 22.40
CA GLU A 262 -100.81 -63.45 22.94
C GLU A 262 -101.94 -63.62 21.91
N GLY A 263 -101.63 -63.64 20.60
CA GLY A 263 -102.55 -63.89 19.54
C GLY A 263 -102.80 -65.38 19.30
N LEU A 264 -102.13 -66.29 20.01
CA LEU A 264 -102.36 -67.70 19.91
C LEU A 264 -103.44 -68.21 20.88
N ASP A 265 -104.44 -68.91 20.37
CA ASP A 265 -105.55 -69.50 21.14
C ASP A 265 -105.14 -70.84 21.84
N ASP A 266 -103.88 -70.99 22.17
CA ASP A 266 -103.23 -72.19 22.60
C ASP A 266 -102.81 -72.14 24.11
N GLY A 267 -103.72 -72.33 24.94
CA GLY A 267 -103.60 -72.74 26.31
C GLY A 267 -102.51 -72.08 27.21
N ARG A 268 -102.20 -72.68 28.30
CA ARG A 268 -101.34 -72.25 29.37
C ARG A 268 -99.85 -71.93 29.01
N ASP A 269 -99.33 -72.70 28.07
CA ASP A 269 -97.91 -72.67 27.75
C ASP A 269 -97.53 -71.39 26.98
N ALA A 270 -98.31 -70.89 26.03
CA ALA A 270 -98.11 -69.64 25.29
C ALA A 270 -98.20 -68.38 26.25
N ALA A 271 -99.17 -68.40 27.19
CA ALA A 271 -99.35 -67.32 28.18
C ALA A 271 -98.15 -67.26 29.17
N GLU A 272 -97.62 -68.44 29.57
CA GLU A 272 -96.42 -68.49 30.42
C GLU A 272 -95.15 -67.97 29.71
N LEU A 273 -94.97 -68.31 28.46
CA LEU A 273 -93.85 -67.79 27.64
C LEU A 273 -93.99 -66.30 27.37
N ALA A 274 -95.21 -65.79 27.07
CA ALA A 274 -95.45 -64.35 26.94
C ALA A 274 -95.17 -63.57 28.25
N SER A 275 -95.53 -64.19 29.41
CA SER A 275 -95.20 -63.60 30.71
C SER A 275 -93.70 -63.51 30.99
N ARG A 276 -92.97 -64.56 30.60
CA ARG A 276 -91.47 -64.59 30.73
C ARG A 276 -90.84 -63.59 29.80
N LEU A 277 -91.33 -63.44 28.55
CA LEU A 277 -90.82 -62.45 27.63
C LEU A 277 -91.12 -61.03 28.10
N ARG A 278 -92.26 -60.73 28.74
CA ARG A 278 -92.51 -59.39 29.36
C ARG A 278 -91.53 -59.14 30.53
N GLY A 279 -91.23 -60.21 31.31
CA GLY A 279 -90.22 -60.10 32.35
C GLY A 279 -88.84 -59.72 31.79
N LEU A 280 -88.43 -60.36 30.68
CA LEU A 280 -87.23 -60.02 29.95
C LEU A 280 -87.22 -58.59 29.33
N GLU A 281 -88.39 -58.19 28.79
CA GLU A 281 -88.58 -56.82 28.27
C GLU A 281 -88.43 -55.77 29.33
N ALA A 282 -88.97 -55.96 30.54
CA ALA A 282 -88.81 -55.10 31.68
C ALA A 282 -87.32 -55.06 32.12
N GLU A 283 -86.59 -56.18 32.17
CA GLU A 283 -85.19 -56.29 32.52
C GLU A 283 -84.29 -55.62 31.48
N VAL A 284 -84.57 -55.77 30.20
CA VAL A 284 -83.85 -55.11 29.10
C VAL A 284 -84.06 -53.60 29.16
N ASN A 285 -85.27 -53.15 29.46
CA ASN A 285 -85.55 -51.74 29.69
C ASN A 285 -84.74 -51.11 30.86
N ASP A 286 -84.65 -51.82 31.99
CA ASP A 286 -83.91 -51.40 33.14
C ASP A 286 -82.42 -51.34 32.84
N ILE A 287 -81.87 -52.31 32.15
CA ILE A 287 -80.51 -52.35 31.67
C ILE A 287 -80.23 -51.16 30.70
N ALA A 288 -81.13 -50.89 29.74
CA ALA A 288 -81.02 -49.83 28.79
C ALA A 288 -81.01 -48.47 29.48
N ALA A 289 -81.92 -48.31 30.48
CA ALA A 289 -81.94 -47.05 31.31
C ALA A 289 -80.68 -46.90 32.14
N THR A 290 -80.15 -47.96 32.69
CA THR A 290 -78.90 -47.93 33.45
C THR A 290 -77.70 -47.54 32.53
N LEU A 291 -77.63 -48.13 31.32
CA LEU A 291 -76.59 -47.75 30.36
C LEU A 291 -76.69 -46.31 29.90
N ALA A 292 -77.93 -45.81 29.69
CA ALA A 292 -78.15 -44.39 29.33
C ALA A 292 -77.77 -43.45 30.47
N ASP A 293 -78.07 -43.84 31.72
CA ASP A 293 -77.63 -43.04 32.90
C ASP A 293 -76.09 -43.09 33.02
N MET A 294 -75.47 -44.21 32.82
CA MET A 294 -73.98 -44.34 32.84
C MET A 294 -73.39 -43.55 31.68
N ALA A 295 -74.00 -43.51 30.50
CA ALA A 295 -73.51 -42.66 29.39
C ALA A 295 -73.70 -41.18 29.69
N GLY A 296 -74.79 -40.75 30.31
CA GLY A 296 -75.07 -39.39 30.68
C GLY A 296 -74.10 -38.87 31.78
N ARG A 297 -73.57 -39.80 32.62
CA ARG A 297 -72.55 -39.46 33.63
C ARG A 297 -71.13 -39.41 33.05
N ALA A 298 -70.89 -39.93 31.85
CA ALA A 298 -69.65 -39.80 31.14
C ALA A 298 -69.62 -38.38 30.50
N GLU A 299 -69.00 -37.42 31.17
CA GLU A 299 -68.81 -36.04 30.73
C GLU A 299 -67.87 -36.02 29.50
N ALA A 300 -68.38 -36.53 28.36
CA ALA A 300 -67.67 -36.44 27.08
C ALA A 300 -67.67 -35.01 26.56
N ASP A 301 -66.47 -34.45 26.25
CA ASP A 301 -66.31 -33.11 25.66
C ASP A 301 -65.61 -33.23 24.30
N PRO A 302 -66.40 -33.45 23.22
CA PRO A 302 -65.85 -33.59 21.87
C PRO A 302 -65.20 -32.27 21.34
N GLU A 303 -65.71 -31.12 21.76
CA GLU A 303 -65.16 -29.81 21.38
C GLU A 303 -63.75 -29.65 21.96
N ARG A 304 -63.63 -29.94 23.24
CA ARG A 304 -62.33 -29.88 23.92
C ARG A 304 -61.32 -30.87 23.36
N LEU A 305 -61.76 -32.08 22.99
CA LEU A 305 -60.92 -33.07 22.34
C LEU A 305 -60.45 -32.57 20.97
N SER A 306 -61.33 -31.93 20.20
CA SER A 306 -60.99 -31.29 18.91
C SER A 306 -59.95 -30.19 19.10
N ASP A 307 -60.11 -29.29 20.11
CA ASP A 307 -59.15 -28.25 20.41
C ASP A 307 -57.78 -28.79 20.78
N VAL A 308 -57.76 -29.86 21.61
CA VAL A 308 -56.53 -30.54 22.00
C VAL A 308 -55.82 -31.11 20.75
N TYR A 309 -56.54 -31.72 19.86
CA TYR A 309 -55.92 -32.21 18.61
C TYR A 309 -55.43 -31.10 17.71
N ALA A 310 -56.19 -29.99 17.54
CA ALA A 310 -55.75 -28.84 16.77
C ALA A 310 -54.45 -28.22 17.33
N ARG A 311 -54.38 -28.09 18.67
CA ARG A 311 -53.19 -27.59 19.34
C ARG A 311 -51.99 -28.54 19.20
N ARG A 312 -52.19 -29.84 19.39
CA ARG A 312 -51.16 -30.87 19.13
C ARG A 312 -50.66 -30.84 17.68
N GLN A 313 -51.55 -30.62 16.72
CA GLN A 313 -51.19 -30.49 15.32
C GLN A 313 -50.27 -29.27 15.12
N ALA A 314 -50.60 -28.11 15.69
CA ALA A 314 -49.78 -26.90 15.60
C ALA A 314 -48.37 -27.14 16.19
N LEU A 315 -48.25 -27.80 17.35
CA LEU A 315 -46.97 -28.17 17.94
C LEU A 315 -46.22 -29.20 17.08
N ALA A 316 -46.89 -30.14 16.46
CA ALA A 316 -46.27 -31.12 15.56
C ALA A 316 -45.77 -30.47 14.24
N GLU A 317 -46.46 -29.45 13.73
CA GLU A 317 -46.03 -28.65 12.60
C GLU A 317 -44.80 -27.83 12.97
N LEU A 318 -44.79 -27.16 14.13
CA LEU A 318 -43.64 -26.46 14.66
C LEU A 318 -42.40 -27.37 14.77
N ARG A 319 -42.60 -28.58 15.33
CA ARG A 319 -41.55 -29.60 15.43
C ARG A 319 -41.02 -30.05 14.08
N ARG A 320 -41.89 -30.22 13.09
CA ARG A 320 -41.47 -30.58 11.72
C ARG A 320 -40.66 -29.48 11.07
N ASP A 321 -41.08 -28.24 11.27
CA ASP A 321 -40.47 -27.05 10.69
C ASP A 321 -39.13 -26.71 11.30
N LEU A 322 -38.94 -26.95 12.60
CA LEU A 322 -37.73 -26.63 13.34
C LEU A 322 -36.81 -27.84 13.56
N GLY A 323 -37.35 -29.08 13.41
CA GLY A 323 -36.62 -30.32 13.68
C GLY A 323 -36.34 -30.59 15.15
N MET A 324 -37.03 -29.88 16.07
CA MET A 324 -36.86 -29.99 17.52
C MET A 324 -38.20 -29.95 18.27
N GLY A 325 -38.24 -30.43 19.52
CA GLY A 325 -39.44 -30.40 20.36
C GLY A 325 -39.80 -28.98 20.84
N ALA A 326 -41.04 -28.83 21.40
CA ALA A 326 -41.57 -27.55 21.83
C ALA A 326 -40.66 -26.89 22.90
N ASP A 327 -40.25 -27.64 23.94
CA ASP A 327 -39.35 -27.14 25.00
C ASP A 327 -37.97 -26.74 24.51
N GLU A 328 -37.43 -27.44 23.53
CA GLU A 328 -36.18 -27.12 22.86
C GLU A 328 -36.31 -25.87 22.01
N ALA A 329 -37.41 -25.74 21.29
CA ALA A 329 -37.73 -24.58 20.49
C ALA A 329 -37.90 -23.30 21.31
N ILE A 330 -38.52 -23.37 22.48
CA ILE A 330 -38.61 -22.27 23.46
C ILE A 330 -37.21 -21.79 23.86
N ARG A 331 -36.36 -22.72 24.31
CA ARG A 331 -34.98 -22.39 24.73
C ARG A 331 -34.16 -21.80 23.59
N ALA A 332 -34.25 -22.41 22.40
CA ALA A 332 -33.56 -21.91 21.20
C ALA A 332 -34.03 -20.50 20.80
N ALA A 333 -35.32 -20.21 20.95
CA ALA A 333 -35.86 -18.86 20.69
C ALA A 333 -35.36 -17.83 21.69
N ASP A 334 -35.25 -18.19 22.99
CA ASP A 334 -34.71 -17.29 24.02
C ASP A 334 -33.22 -17.00 23.78
N GLU A 335 -32.42 -18.01 23.45
CA GLU A 335 -31.02 -17.84 23.06
C GLU A 335 -30.88 -17.01 21.77
N ALA A 336 -31.79 -17.20 20.80
CA ALA A 336 -31.83 -16.41 19.58
C ALA A 336 -32.16 -14.95 19.86
N ARG A 337 -33.12 -14.63 20.74
CA ARG A 337 -33.44 -13.25 21.16
C ARG A 337 -32.24 -12.57 21.83
N ALA A 338 -31.60 -13.24 22.79
CA ALA A 338 -30.42 -12.74 23.45
C ALA A 338 -29.25 -12.50 22.46
N THR A 339 -29.13 -13.32 21.43
CA THR A 339 -28.13 -13.15 20.38
C THR A 339 -28.47 -11.99 19.44
N LEU A 340 -29.73 -11.81 19.07
CA LEU A 340 -30.21 -10.70 18.27
C LEU A 340 -29.98 -9.33 18.97
N GLU A 341 -30.17 -9.27 20.28
CA GLU A 341 -29.87 -8.08 21.08
C GLU A 341 -28.36 -7.75 21.05
N ARG A 342 -27.50 -8.75 21.18
CA ARG A 342 -26.03 -8.55 21.11
C ARG A 342 -25.53 -8.11 19.75
N LEU A 343 -26.17 -8.51 18.67
CA LEU A 343 -25.82 -8.11 17.31
C LEU A 343 -26.07 -6.61 17.02
N GLY A 344 -26.76 -5.89 17.90
CA GLY A 344 -26.94 -4.45 17.85
C GLY A 344 -27.62 -3.91 16.57
N ASP A 345 -27.36 -2.62 16.24
CA ASP A 345 -27.83 -1.96 15.04
C ASP A 345 -26.72 -1.87 13.96
N PRO A 346 -26.73 -2.75 12.96
CA PRO A 346 -25.72 -2.70 11.88
C PRO A 346 -25.89 -1.50 10.95
N GLN A 347 -27.11 -0.97 10.78
CA GLN A 347 -27.35 0.14 9.87
C GLN A 347 -26.77 1.42 10.43
N GLY A 348 -27.05 1.75 11.68
CA GLY A 348 -26.48 2.93 12.33
C GLY A 348 -24.96 2.87 12.50
N THR A 349 -24.40 1.67 12.61
CA THR A 349 -22.93 1.51 12.62
C THR A 349 -22.34 1.77 11.23
N ARG A 350 -22.95 1.23 10.17
CA ARG A 350 -22.52 1.46 8.79
C ARG A 350 -22.61 2.94 8.39
N GLU A 351 -23.68 3.62 8.78
CA GLU A 351 -23.85 5.06 8.53
C GLU A 351 -22.73 5.87 9.19
N ARG A 352 -22.42 5.59 10.45
CA ARG A 352 -21.29 6.25 11.15
C ARG A 352 -19.94 6.03 10.50
N LEU A 353 -19.67 4.79 10.02
CA LEU A 353 -18.44 4.49 9.30
C LEU A 353 -18.39 5.21 7.95
N ARG A 354 -19.51 5.32 7.25
CA ARG A 354 -19.62 6.06 6.00
C ARG A 354 -19.37 7.55 6.20
N GLU A 355 -19.98 8.14 7.22
CA GLU A 355 -19.71 9.53 7.59
C GLU A 355 -18.25 9.78 7.97
N ALA A 356 -17.57 8.78 8.58
CA ALA A 356 -16.14 8.86 8.86
C ALA A 356 -15.30 8.86 7.58
N VAL A 357 -15.63 8.00 6.60
CA VAL A 357 -14.99 8.00 5.28
C VAL A 357 -15.18 9.35 4.58
N ASP A 358 -16.40 9.85 4.50
CA ASP A 358 -16.72 11.12 3.83
C ASP A 358 -16.00 12.32 4.49
N ARG A 359 -15.82 12.29 5.80
CA ARG A 359 -15.07 13.30 6.54
C ARG A 359 -13.58 13.23 6.24
N ALA A 360 -13.01 12.03 6.34
CA ALA A 360 -11.60 11.79 6.07
C ALA A 360 -11.24 12.12 4.61
N GLU A 361 -12.13 11.84 3.66
CA GLU A 361 -11.96 12.21 2.25
C GLU A 361 -11.88 13.72 2.05
N ARG A 362 -12.78 14.48 2.67
CA ARG A 362 -12.75 15.96 2.61
C ARG A 362 -11.48 16.54 3.23
N GLU A 363 -11.02 15.97 4.36
CA GLU A 363 -9.78 16.40 5.00
C GLU A 363 -8.55 16.07 4.13
N MET A 364 -8.53 14.90 3.52
CA MET A 364 -7.50 14.50 2.57
C MET A 364 -7.49 15.41 1.33
N GLU A 365 -8.64 15.74 0.76
CA GLU A 365 -8.72 16.63 -0.38
C GLU A 365 -8.24 18.06 -0.05
N ALA A 366 -8.60 18.57 1.12
CA ALA A 366 -8.14 19.88 1.58
C ALA A 366 -6.62 19.91 1.79
N ALA A 367 -6.05 18.88 2.42
CA ALA A 367 -4.61 18.73 2.59
C ALA A 367 -3.89 18.59 1.24
N GLY A 368 -4.47 17.85 0.29
CA GLY A 368 -3.98 17.70 -1.06
C GLY A 368 -3.96 19.01 -1.85
N GLY A 369 -4.99 19.83 -1.71
CA GLY A 369 -5.05 21.18 -2.28
C GLY A 369 -3.94 22.09 -1.74
N ALA A 370 -3.75 22.11 -0.43
CA ALA A 370 -2.71 22.91 0.21
C ALA A 370 -1.29 22.48 -0.20
N LEU A 371 -1.05 21.17 -0.34
CA LEU A 371 0.22 20.64 -0.83
C LEU A 371 0.46 21.03 -2.29
N HIS A 372 -0.56 20.91 -3.14
CA HIS A 372 -0.50 21.32 -4.54
C HIS A 372 -0.15 22.81 -4.69
N GLU A 373 -0.85 23.69 -3.97
CA GLU A 373 -0.57 25.13 -3.99
C GLU A 373 0.85 25.47 -3.57
N SER A 374 1.34 24.85 -2.49
CA SER A 374 2.71 25.02 -2.00
C SER A 374 3.75 24.58 -3.03
N ARG A 375 3.52 23.46 -3.73
CA ARG A 375 4.38 22.98 -4.81
C ARG A 375 4.32 23.87 -6.03
N ALA A 376 3.14 24.33 -6.42
CA ALA A 376 2.96 25.22 -7.56
C ALA A 376 3.65 26.59 -7.32
N GLU A 377 3.62 27.12 -6.10
CA GLU A 377 4.35 28.32 -5.74
C GLU A 377 5.87 28.12 -5.81
N ALA A 378 6.36 27.02 -5.24
CA ALA A 378 7.77 26.64 -5.30
C ALA A 378 8.23 26.43 -6.75
N ALA A 379 7.41 25.79 -7.60
CA ALA A 379 7.67 25.58 -9.01
C ALA A 379 7.87 26.89 -9.76
N ARG A 380 6.99 27.85 -9.55
CA ARG A 380 7.13 29.21 -10.13
C ARG A 380 8.37 29.94 -9.62
N ALA A 381 8.71 29.80 -8.36
CA ALA A 381 9.88 30.45 -7.78
C ALA A 381 11.17 29.82 -8.31
N LEU A 382 11.28 28.49 -8.30
CA LEU A 382 12.44 27.78 -8.84
C LEU A 382 12.59 28.02 -10.36
N GLY A 383 11.48 27.97 -11.11
CA GLY A 383 11.51 28.22 -12.56
C GLY A 383 12.13 29.56 -12.93
N ARG A 384 11.69 30.65 -12.29
CA ARG A 384 12.27 31.99 -12.51
C ARG A 384 13.76 32.05 -12.16
N ARG A 385 14.17 31.47 -11.03
CA ARG A 385 15.58 31.47 -10.61
C ARG A 385 16.46 30.70 -11.60
N VAL A 386 15.99 29.56 -12.06
CA VAL A 386 16.72 28.77 -13.06
C VAL A 386 16.83 29.53 -14.38
N GLU A 387 15.78 30.21 -14.85
CA GLU A 387 15.85 31.03 -16.07
C GLU A 387 16.87 32.18 -15.93
N GLU A 388 16.95 32.82 -14.77
CA GLU A 388 17.97 33.83 -14.48
C GLU A 388 19.40 33.25 -14.55
N GLU A 389 19.63 32.09 -13.94
CA GLU A 389 20.93 31.40 -14.00
C GLU A 389 21.28 30.92 -15.43
N LEU A 390 20.30 30.44 -16.20
CA LEU A 390 20.51 30.03 -17.58
C LEU A 390 20.98 31.21 -18.46
N ALA A 391 20.44 32.39 -18.24
CA ALA A 391 20.85 33.59 -18.96
C ALA A 391 22.34 33.94 -18.70
N GLU A 392 22.82 33.80 -17.47
CA GLU A 392 24.21 33.97 -17.10
C GLU A 392 25.14 32.90 -17.73
N LEU A 393 24.64 31.69 -17.91
CA LEU A 393 25.39 30.58 -18.50
C LEU A 393 25.34 30.51 -20.05
N ALA A 394 25.08 31.65 -20.69
CA ALA A 394 24.96 31.81 -22.15
C ALA A 394 23.81 30.97 -22.81
N LEU A 395 22.74 30.76 -22.04
CA LEU A 395 21.51 30.10 -22.51
C LEU A 395 20.29 31.06 -22.43
N SER A 396 20.51 32.33 -22.72
CA SER A 396 19.51 33.43 -22.58
C SER A 396 18.23 33.24 -23.41
N GLY A 397 18.20 32.31 -24.36
CA GLY A 397 17.01 31.95 -25.16
C GLY A 397 16.24 30.76 -24.63
N ALA A 398 16.80 30.05 -23.65
CA ALA A 398 16.14 28.90 -23.04
C ALA A 398 15.00 29.32 -22.11
N ARG A 399 13.95 28.51 -22.05
CA ARG A 399 12.86 28.63 -21.08
C ARG A 399 12.81 27.38 -20.23
N PHE A 400 12.65 27.57 -18.94
CA PHE A 400 12.53 26.47 -17.98
C PHE A 400 11.20 26.59 -17.24
N ASP A 401 10.44 25.51 -17.21
CA ASP A 401 9.16 25.45 -16.53
C ASP A 401 9.05 24.18 -15.70
N ILE A 402 8.26 24.22 -14.65
CA ILE A 402 8.00 23.08 -13.78
C ILE A 402 6.49 22.85 -13.75
N SER A 403 6.05 21.81 -14.45
CA SER A 403 4.66 21.36 -14.40
C SER A 403 4.38 20.64 -13.09
N VAL A 404 3.26 21.00 -12.46
CA VAL A 404 2.70 20.34 -11.28
C VAL A 404 1.26 19.98 -11.63
N GLU A 405 1.03 18.74 -12.04
CA GLU A 405 -0.26 18.27 -12.52
C GLU A 405 -0.90 17.27 -11.56
N PRO A 406 -2.24 17.24 -11.48
CA PRO A 406 -2.95 16.25 -10.68
C PRO A 406 -2.59 14.82 -11.07
N ALA A 407 -2.38 13.96 -10.07
CA ALA A 407 -2.11 12.54 -10.23
C ALA A 407 -2.91 11.73 -9.18
N PRO A 408 -3.03 10.41 -9.33
CA PRO A 408 -3.68 9.57 -8.33
C PRO A 408 -3.06 9.77 -6.94
N PRO A 409 -3.90 9.76 -5.88
CA PRO A 409 -3.43 9.90 -4.50
C PRO A 409 -2.40 8.83 -4.13
N ALA A 410 -1.31 9.26 -3.49
CA ALA A 410 -0.24 8.39 -3.02
C ALA A 410 0.35 8.98 -1.72
N PRO A 411 1.13 8.21 -0.92
CA PRO A 411 1.71 8.71 0.33
C PRO A 411 2.56 9.99 0.21
N HIS A 412 2.96 10.35 -0.99
CA HIS A 412 3.77 11.52 -1.31
C HIS A 412 2.99 12.68 -1.93
N GLY A 413 1.68 12.64 -1.92
CA GLY A 413 0.80 13.64 -2.53
C GLY A 413 0.02 13.11 -3.72
N ARG A 414 -0.69 14.02 -4.37
CA ARG A 414 -1.48 13.77 -5.58
C ARG A 414 -1.01 14.60 -6.78
N ASP A 415 0.31 14.86 -6.84
CA ASP A 415 0.92 15.65 -7.91
C ASP A 415 1.97 14.86 -8.67
N ALA A 416 1.92 14.94 -9.99
CA ALA A 416 3.00 14.62 -10.89
C ALA A 416 3.81 15.90 -11.16
N VAL A 417 5.12 15.83 -10.92
CA VAL A 417 6.03 16.95 -11.15
C VAL A 417 6.93 16.63 -12.33
N ALA A 418 7.01 17.54 -13.31
CA ALA A 418 7.88 17.42 -14.47
C ALA A 418 8.66 18.71 -14.70
N PHE A 419 9.98 18.59 -14.87
CA PHE A 419 10.86 19.69 -15.28
C PHE A 419 10.92 19.73 -16.80
N LEU A 420 10.55 20.87 -17.36
CA LEU A 420 10.39 21.08 -18.79
C LEU A 420 11.36 22.18 -19.24
N LEU A 421 11.91 21.98 -20.42
CA LEU A 421 12.88 22.90 -21.02
C LEU A 421 12.54 23.17 -22.50
N ALA A 422 12.65 24.42 -22.90
CA ALA A 422 12.78 24.83 -24.28
C ALA A 422 14.17 25.43 -24.50
N SER A 423 15.01 24.82 -25.34
CA SER A 423 16.43 25.21 -25.50
C SER A 423 16.64 26.58 -26.17
N TYR A 424 15.65 27.09 -26.92
CA TYR A 424 15.69 28.39 -27.56
C TYR A 424 14.30 29.01 -27.66
N LYS A 425 14.24 30.30 -27.91
CA LYS A 425 12.97 31.05 -28.01
C LYS A 425 12.08 30.51 -29.14
N GLY A 426 10.91 30.00 -28.75
CA GLY A 426 9.95 29.40 -29.67
C GLY A 426 10.06 27.88 -29.82
N ALA A 427 11.01 27.21 -29.18
CA ALA A 427 11.05 25.77 -29.07
C ALA A 427 9.90 25.25 -28.19
N PRO A 428 9.40 24.03 -28.43
CA PRO A 428 8.45 23.41 -27.52
C PRO A 428 9.12 23.09 -26.17
N LEU A 429 8.31 23.13 -25.10
CA LEU A 429 8.73 22.62 -23.79
C LEU A 429 8.73 21.09 -23.85
N LEU A 430 9.88 20.50 -23.63
CA LEU A 430 10.10 19.05 -23.59
C LEU A 430 10.66 18.63 -22.22
N PRO A 431 10.49 17.38 -21.83
CA PRO A 431 11.15 16.85 -20.64
C PRO A 431 12.66 17.12 -20.66
N LEU A 432 13.22 17.46 -19.51
CA LEU A 432 14.61 17.91 -19.38
C LEU A 432 15.64 17.02 -20.08
N GLY A 433 15.44 15.69 -20.06
CA GLY A 433 16.35 14.72 -20.70
C GLY A 433 16.27 14.67 -22.23
N GLU A 434 15.26 15.29 -22.85
CA GLU A 434 15.01 15.23 -24.30
C GLU A 434 15.29 16.56 -25.01
N ALA A 435 15.48 17.64 -24.22
CA ALA A 435 15.43 19.00 -24.74
C ALA A 435 16.79 19.62 -25.08
N ALA A 436 17.92 19.03 -24.69
CA ALA A 436 19.23 19.68 -24.77
C ALA A 436 20.36 18.77 -25.27
N SER A 437 21.39 19.35 -25.88
CA SER A 437 22.65 18.67 -26.20
C SER A 437 23.50 18.46 -24.92
N GLY A 438 24.52 17.57 -24.96
CA GLY A 438 25.32 17.21 -23.78
C GLY A 438 25.89 18.43 -23.02
N GLY A 439 26.56 19.36 -23.71
CA GLY A 439 27.12 20.56 -23.07
C GLY A 439 26.07 21.57 -22.61
N GLU A 440 24.93 21.71 -23.31
CA GLU A 440 23.80 22.53 -22.88
C GLU A 440 23.17 21.92 -21.64
N LEU A 441 22.95 20.61 -21.63
CA LEU A 441 22.38 19.90 -20.49
C LEU A 441 23.26 20.02 -19.24
N SER A 442 24.59 19.94 -19.38
CA SER A 442 25.50 20.14 -18.25
C SER A 442 25.41 21.56 -17.63
N ARG A 443 25.22 22.59 -18.46
CA ARG A 443 25.00 23.96 -17.98
C ARG A 443 23.64 24.15 -17.33
N ILE A 444 22.61 23.52 -17.86
CA ILE A 444 21.26 23.53 -17.28
C ILE A 444 21.28 22.85 -15.92
N MET A 445 21.97 21.71 -15.82
CA MET A 445 22.14 21.02 -14.56
C MET A 445 22.92 21.90 -13.55
N LEU A 446 23.97 22.61 -14.00
CA LEU A 446 24.67 23.57 -13.14
C LEU A 446 23.72 24.67 -12.63
N ALA A 447 22.91 25.28 -13.50
CA ALA A 447 21.92 26.28 -13.10
C ALA A 447 20.94 25.74 -12.06
N LEU A 448 20.41 24.53 -12.30
CA LEU A 448 19.50 23.86 -11.38
C LEU A 448 20.16 23.60 -10.02
N GLU A 449 21.37 23.05 -10.01
CA GLU A 449 22.07 22.71 -8.77
C GLU A 449 22.48 23.96 -7.97
N VAL A 450 22.84 25.04 -8.63
CA VAL A 450 23.07 26.34 -7.95
C VAL A 450 21.79 26.79 -7.24
N CYS A 451 20.63 26.74 -7.93
CA CYS A 451 19.34 27.14 -7.36
C CYS A 451 18.89 26.21 -6.21
N LEU A 452 19.07 24.90 -6.37
CA LEU A 452 18.67 23.89 -5.38
C LEU A 452 19.62 23.90 -4.14
N ALA A 453 20.88 24.26 -4.35
CA ALA A 453 21.89 24.26 -3.31
C ALA A 453 21.59 25.28 -2.19
N GLU A 454 21.00 26.40 -2.50
CA GLU A 454 20.70 27.45 -1.53
C GLU A 454 19.71 27.03 -0.43
N GLY A 455 18.94 25.96 -0.64
CA GLY A 455 17.96 25.43 0.32
C GLY A 455 18.38 24.15 1.05
N SER A 456 19.49 23.51 0.66
CA SER A 456 19.89 22.20 1.18
C SER A 456 21.17 22.29 2.04
N ARG A 457 21.15 21.65 3.21
CA ARG A 457 22.34 21.44 4.07
C ARG A 457 23.08 20.13 3.79
N GLU A 458 22.64 19.36 2.80
CA GLU A 458 23.27 18.08 2.50
C GLU A 458 24.64 18.26 1.84
N GLU A 459 25.63 17.53 2.34
CA GLU A 459 26.98 17.50 1.77
C GLU A 459 27.00 16.66 0.50
N HIS A 460 26.89 17.30 -0.66
CA HIS A 460 27.00 16.63 -1.95
C HIS A 460 28.34 16.92 -2.62
N THR A 461 28.86 15.92 -3.34
CA THR A 461 29.97 16.11 -4.28
C THR A 461 29.40 16.21 -5.69
N PHE A 462 29.71 17.29 -6.39
CA PHE A 462 29.27 17.53 -7.76
C PHE A 462 30.40 17.21 -8.75
N LEU A 463 30.06 16.51 -9.81
CA LEU A 463 30.97 16.22 -10.91
C LEU A 463 30.38 16.79 -12.22
N PHE A 464 31.05 17.73 -12.83
CA PHE A 464 30.66 18.31 -14.10
C PHE A 464 31.62 17.90 -15.22
N ASP A 465 31.09 17.32 -16.28
CA ASP A 465 31.80 17.07 -17.53
C ASP A 465 31.15 17.84 -18.66
N GLU A 466 31.96 18.27 -19.64
CA GLU A 466 31.51 19.00 -20.82
C GLU A 466 30.69 20.29 -20.53
N VAL A 467 30.72 20.82 -19.30
CA VAL A 467 29.99 22.04 -18.93
C VAL A 467 30.45 23.27 -19.73
N ASP A 468 31.68 23.20 -20.24
CA ASP A 468 32.35 24.21 -21.06
C ASP A 468 32.26 23.94 -22.57
N ALA A 469 31.55 22.89 -23.01
CA ALA A 469 31.39 22.57 -24.42
C ALA A 469 30.59 23.67 -25.15
N GLY A 470 31.17 24.17 -26.25
CA GLY A 470 30.54 25.18 -27.09
C GLY A 470 30.50 26.60 -26.48
N VAL A 471 31.22 26.86 -25.37
CA VAL A 471 31.32 28.20 -24.76
C VAL A 471 32.76 28.72 -24.80
N GLY A 472 32.92 30.04 -24.74
CA GLY A 472 34.20 30.68 -24.70
C GLY A 472 34.07 32.13 -24.16
N GLY A 473 35.19 32.81 -23.97
CA GLY A 473 35.20 34.19 -23.55
C GLY A 473 34.41 34.47 -22.25
N ARG A 474 33.43 35.37 -22.29
CA ARG A 474 32.65 35.79 -21.12
C ARG A 474 31.78 34.65 -20.56
N ALA A 475 31.24 33.78 -21.40
CA ALA A 475 30.42 32.66 -20.98
C ALA A 475 31.24 31.65 -20.15
N ALA A 476 32.47 31.36 -20.55
CA ALA A 476 33.36 30.48 -19.81
C ALA A 476 33.73 31.05 -18.40
N LEU A 477 33.91 32.37 -18.28
CA LEU A 477 34.10 33.03 -16.99
C LEU A 477 32.86 32.91 -16.10
N ALA A 478 31.66 33.07 -16.68
CA ALA A 478 30.41 32.92 -15.96
C ALA A 478 30.22 31.47 -15.44
N VAL A 479 30.51 30.45 -16.27
CA VAL A 479 30.52 29.06 -15.84
C VAL A 479 31.48 28.83 -14.69
N GLY A 480 32.74 29.32 -14.81
CA GLY A 480 33.74 29.22 -13.74
C GLY A 480 33.29 29.85 -12.42
N LYS A 481 32.69 31.04 -12.50
CA LYS A 481 32.13 31.74 -11.34
C LYS A 481 31.00 30.97 -10.68
N ARG A 482 30.06 30.39 -11.46
CA ARG A 482 28.94 29.62 -10.91
C ARG A 482 29.43 28.32 -10.27
N LEU A 483 30.38 27.62 -10.87
CA LEU A 483 31.03 26.45 -10.27
C LEU A 483 31.73 26.80 -8.94
N ALA A 484 32.45 27.95 -8.89
CA ALA A 484 33.09 28.41 -7.66
C ALA A 484 32.06 28.79 -6.57
N SER A 485 30.95 29.41 -6.95
CA SER A 485 29.84 29.72 -6.03
C SER A 485 29.22 28.44 -5.46
N LEU A 486 28.95 27.43 -6.30
CA LEU A 486 28.47 26.15 -5.84
C LEU A 486 29.46 25.42 -4.93
N ALA A 487 30.77 25.66 -5.16
CA ALA A 487 31.86 25.05 -4.41
C ALA A 487 32.19 25.75 -3.09
N ALA A 488 31.51 26.84 -2.72
CA ALA A 488 31.75 27.55 -1.47
C ALA A 488 31.50 26.66 -0.23
N ASP A 489 30.42 25.90 -0.26
CA ASP A 489 30.01 25.01 0.83
C ASP A 489 29.99 23.53 0.41
N ARG A 490 30.46 23.20 -0.78
CA ARG A 490 30.37 21.86 -1.38
C ARG A 490 31.62 21.47 -2.13
N GLN A 491 31.80 20.16 -2.32
CA GLN A 491 32.87 19.68 -3.18
C GLN A 491 32.36 19.63 -4.63
N VAL A 492 33.10 20.28 -5.53
CA VAL A 492 32.82 20.31 -6.97
C VAL A 492 34.06 19.87 -7.73
N ILE A 493 33.90 18.89 -8.59
CA ILE A 493 34.93 18.42 -9.51
C ILE A 493 34.47 18.75 -10.93
N VAL A 494 35.25 19.48 -11.68
CA VAL A 494 34.95 19.82 -13.08
C VAL A 494 36.04 19.34 -14.01
N VAL A 495 35.65 18.69 -15.11
CA VAL A 495 36.55 18.39 -16.22
C VAL A 495 36.42 19.51 -17.24
N THR A 496 37.52 20.20 -17.50
CA THR A 496 37.53 21.36 -18.40
C THR A 496 38.76 21.41 -19.29
N HIS A 497 38.55 21.95 -20.49
CA HIS A 497 39.62 22.31 -21.39
C HIS A 497 39.83 23.84 -21.44
N LEU A 498 39.00 24.61 -20.75
CA LEU A 498 39.03 26.08 -20.73
C LEU A 498 39.79 26.62 -19.54
N PRO A 499 40.86 27.41 -19.77
CA PRO A 499 41.61 28.06 -18.69
C PRO A 499 40.76 29.04 -17.87
N GLN A 500 39.71 29.62 -18.48
CA GLN A 500 38.75 30.50 -17.83
C GLN A 500 37.97 29.80 -16.71
N VAL A 501 37.64 28.53 -16.89
CA VAL A 501 36.97 27.70 -15.88
C VAL A 501 37.99 27.23 -14.83
N ALA A 502 39.13 26.68 -15.30
CA ALA A 502 40.18 26.16 -14.43
C ALA A 502 40.77 27.21 -13.46
N ALA A 503 40.81 28.48 -13.87
CA ALA A 503 41.29 29.57 -13.02
C ALA A 503 40.49 29.75 -11.72
N TYR A 504 39.18 29.46 -11.72
CA TYR A 504 38.30 29.54 -10.54
C TYR A 504 38.49 28.38 -9.57
N ALA A 505 39.16 27.28 -9.95
CA ALA A 505 39.34 26.13 -9.08
C ALA A 505 40.26 26.44 -7.90
N GLY A 506 40.01 25.86 -6.73
CA GLY A 506 40.91 25.85 -5.59
C GLY A 506 42.08 24.89 -5.79
N THR A 507 41.74 23.73 -6.37
CA THR A 507 42.70 22.65 -6.71
C THR A 507 42.68 22.43 -8.21
N GLN A 508 43.86 22.31 -8.84
CA GLN A 508 43.94 21.94 -10.26
C GLN A 508 44.75 20.66 -10.39
N ALA A 509 44.15 19.62 -10.96
CA ALA A 509 44.80 18.35 -11.25
C ALA A 509 44.96 18.19 -12.77
N VAL A 510 46.19 17.92 -13.19
CA VAL A 510 46.57 17.78 -14.60
C VAL A 510 46.75 16.31 -14.96
N VAL A 511 46.00 15.87 -15.92
CA VAL A 511 46.10 14.50 -16.51
C VAL A 511 47.16 14.56 -17.60
N ARG A 512 48.32 13.94 -17.35
CA ARG A 512 49.47 13.93 -18.28
C ARG A 512 49.71 12.54 -18.82
N ARG A 513 49.99 12.47 -20.12
CA ARG A 513 50.45 11.24 -20.76
C ARG A 513 51.96 11.16 -20.65
N GLN A 514 52.49 10.06 -20.12
CA GLN A 514 53.91 9.74 -20.11
C GLN A 514 54.17 8.60 -21.09
N GLU A 515 55.13 8.76 -21.98
CA GLU A 515 55.61 7.71 -22.84
C GLU A 515 56.76 6.97 -22.14
N GLY A 516 56.54 5.74 -21.76
CA GLY A 516 57.57 4.88 -21.14
C GLY A 516 57.90 3.67 -22.00
N GLU A 517 58.99 2.97 -21.66
CA GLU A 517 59.47 1.76 -22.39
C GLU A 517 58.46 0.61 -22.43
N GLN A 518 57.45 0.61 -21.53
CA GLN A 518 56.36 -0.38 -21.47
C GLN A 518 55.03 0.12 -22.07
N GLY A 519 55.05 1.22 -22.83
CA GLY A 519 53.87 1.85 -23.44
C GLY A 519 53.48 3.13 -22.73
N ALA A 520 52.50 3.85 -23.30
CA ALA A 520 51.99 5.09 -22.71
C ALA A 520 51.24 4.83 -21.39
N SER A 521 51.62 5.54 -20.35
CA SER A 521 50.92 5.61 -19.08
C SER A 521 50.32 7.02 -18.87
N THR A 522 49.29 7.10 -18.06
CA THR A 522 48.69 8.37 -17.66
C THR A 522 48.89 8.56 -16.17
N ASP A 523 49.34 9.74 -15.80
CA ASP A 523 49.50 10.19 -14.42
C ASP A 523 48.60 11.40 -14.16
N VAL A 524 48.16 11.56 -12.88
CA VAL A 524 47.37 12.71 -12.41
C VAL A 524 48.19 13.49 -11.38
N VAL A 525 48.54 14.71 -11.71
CA VAL A 525 49.40 15.54 -10.85
C VAL A 525 48.64 16.80 -10.43
N VAL A 526 48.54 17.03 -9.13
CA VAL A 526 48.03 18.30 -8.61
C VAL A 526 49.11 19.36 -8.81
N VAL A 527 48.73 20.50 -9.41
CA VAL A 527 49.61 21.61 -9.71
C VAL A 527 49.21 22.87 -8.92
N ASP A 528 50.18 23.54 -8.40
CA ASP A 528 50.03 24.82 -7.68
C ASP A 528 51.07 25.85 -8.11
N GLY A 529 51.00 27.06 -7.60
CA GLY A 529 51.97 28.17 -7.83
C GLY A 529 52.36 28.30 -9.30
N GLU A 530 53.69 28.26 -9.55
CA GLU A 530 54.27 28.39 -10.90
C GLU A 530 53.88 27.27 -11.84
N ALA A 531 53.72 26.04 -11.34
CA ALA A 531 53.31 24.90 -12.17
C ALA A 531 51.86 25.05 -12.67
N ARG A 532 50.97 25.62 -11.85
CA ARG A 532 49.60 25.95 -12.23
C ARG A 532 49.57 27.10 -13.22
N LEU A 533 50.38 28.13 -13.04
CA LEU A 533 50.48 29.23 -13.97
C LEU A 533 50.94 28.76 -15.36
N ALA A 534 51.96 27.90 -15.40
CA ALA A 534 52.46 27.28 -16.63
C ALA A 534 51.37 26.44 -17.35
N GLU A 535 50.61 25.66 -16.61
CA GLU A 535 49.53 24.84 -17.17
C GLU A 535 48.39 25.71 -17.74
N LEU A 536 47.98 26.77 -17.03
CA LEU A 536 46.98 27.72 -17.54
C LEU A 536 47.50 28.46 -18.79
N ALA A 537 48.77 28.83 -18.83
CA ALA A 537 49.39 29.43 -20.01
C ALA A 537 49.40 28.47 -21.19
N ARG A 538 49.73 27.18 -20.95
CA ARG A 538 49.67 26.13 -21.97
C ARG A 538 48.22 25.92 -22.48
N MET A 539 47.22 25.95 -21.62
CA MET A 539 45.81 25.86 -21.97
C MET A 539 45.35 27.07 -22.83
N LEU A 540 45.87 28.26 -22.60
CA LEU A 540 45.53 29.49 -23.34
C LEU A 540 46.08 29.51 -24.76
N SER A 541 47.32 29.09 -24.95
CA SER A 541 48.08 29.33 -26.19
C SER A 541 48.78 28.10 -26.76
N GLY A 542 48.66 26.95 -26.12
CA GLY A 542 49.35 25.73 -26.50
C GLY A 542 50.84 25.70 -26.08
N ASN A 543 51.37 26.77 -25.54
CA ASN A 543 52.76 26.87 -25.07
C ASN A 543 52.86 27.71 -23.77
N ASP A 544 54.00 27.61 -23.09
CA ASP A 544 54.32 28.35 -21.86
C ASP A 544 55.17 29.61 -22.18
N SER A 545 54.62 30.53 -23.00
CA SER A 545 55.27 31.79 -23.31
C SER A 545 55.06 32.86 -22.22
N GLU A 546 55.91 33.85 -22.16
CA GLU A 546 55.81 34.97 -21.21
C GLU A 546 54.49 35.73 -21.32
N THR A 547 53.98 35.94 -22.57
CA THR A 547 52.70 36.58 -22.84
C THR A 547 51.54 35.69 -22.35
N ALA A 548 51.61 34.37 -22.53
CA ALA A 548 50.58 33.43 -22.07
C ALA A 548 50.54 33.37 -20.53
N ARG A 549 51.71 33.40 -19.87
CA ARG A 549 51.82 33.50 -18.41
C ARG A 549 51.23 34.80 -17.87
N ALA A 550 51.47 35.93 -18.52
CA ALA A 550 50.87 37.21 -18.13
C ALA A 550 49.33 37.15 -18.18
N HIS A 551 48.79 36.58 -19.24
CA HIS A 551 47.32 36.40 -19.42
C HIS A 551 46.76 35.37 -18.42
N ALA A 552 47.44 34.29 -18.14
CA ALA A 552 47.06 33.32 -17.11
C ALA A 552 47.06 33.96 -15.70
N SER A 553 48.05 34.82 -15.39
CA SER A 553 48.09 35.56 -14.13
C SER A 553 46.91 36.53 -13.99
N GLU A 554 46.48 37.19 -15.08
CA GLU A 554 45.30 38.06 -15.09
C GLU A 554 44.03 37.26 -14.83
N LEU A 555 43.86 36.11 -15.46
CA LEU A 555 42.71 35.22 -15.22
C LEU A 555 42.64 34.76 -13.76
N LEU A 556 43.75 34.37 -13.15
CA LEU A 556 43.82 34.00 -11.74
C LEU A 556 43.42 35.17 -10.81
N ARG A 557 43.86 36.40 -11.11
CA ARG A 557 43.46 37.60 -10.33
C ARG A 557 41.96 37.86 -10.44
N LEU A 558 41.37 37.78 -11.64
CA LEU A 558 39.94 37.94 -11.86
C LEU A 558 39.14 36.90 -11.09
N ALA A 559 39.60 35.65 -11.06
CA ALA A 559 38.96 34.58 -10.33
C ALA A 559 39.02 34.76 -8.80
N ILE A 560 40.12 35.29 -8.25
CA ILE A 560 40.28 35.57 -6.82
C ILE A 560 39.34 36.71 -6.36
N VAL A 561 39.18 37.75 -7.18
CA VAL A 561 38.30 38.89 -6.85
C VAL A 561 36.82 38.52 -6.95
N ALA A 562 36.47 37.52 -7.74
CA ALA A 562 35.09 37.08 -7.96
C ALA A 562 34.61 35.95 -7.03
N ARG A 563 35.51 35.40 -6.21
CA ARG A 563 35.22 34.50 -5.09
C ARG A 563 34.75 35.26 -3.87
#